data_373e1d4f2cc180408c1eb57bc6fcf1ba
#
_entry.id   373e1d4f2cc180408c1eb57bc6fcf1ba
#
_cell.length_a   1.000
_cell.length_b   1.000
_cell.length_c   1.000
_cell.angle_alpha   90.00
_cell.angle_beta   90.00
_cell.angle_gamma   90.00
#
_symmetry.space_group_name_H-M   'P 1'
#
loop_
_entity.id
_entity.type
_entity.pdbx_description
1 polymer ?
#
loop_
_entity_poly.entity_id
_entity_poly.type
_entity_poly.pdbx_seq_one_letter_code
_entity_poly.pdbx_strand_id
1 'polypeptide(L)'
;MSAEPTDLPRLATGAGSAVPLYFESAAHTLFGWLHRPAVQAAPSLGLVICKPFGYEALCAHRCVRAFAEAAVELGVPTLRFDYRGTGDSADIEPAADQIDVWRQDVAAAVRELRRQTRVQRVCLLGFRLGALLALLAGASEAVNGVMVVAPVLSGRRYLRELRTTQLAAAEPGTVIRKDPQTPGVGSMEVSGFSLSAASVAHLSQLDLSAPAQPPASDVLVIDRDDLPGARGWSESLARLGVRTRYVALPGFVEMIMTAPHAAVTPQSMLAAMRDWLPSLPGASSAPPADDDAAHLGRAQPRLPAPLLPLAGDGYPSDVAPSERPVLLGAERRLFGIITEPAADEPRRRAVILLNAGATYHIGSGRVYVSLARRWARRGYVVLRMDLAGLGDSATRPGQPDNEVFPPAALEDVRTALDFVARHYDAREVALGGLCSAAYHALRAAVAGLPVNRLLMVNPQNFVWDEDQMSSDLPPAEVVRNVGGYRERVFSAAAWKRLLGGQVNVWHIVRVYLHRVRIAVESAARNAARALHIRLPHDLGSELEEIAARGIRVVFVFARGDPGVELLRIQGGSAVKRLGDRCHVHIVDSADHTFTQSRARAVLEQTLSDELFVRHDEVADTAGARPVARAGS
;
A
#
# COMPACT_ATOMS: atom_id res chain seq x y z
N MET A 1 11.71 -26.92 -22.19
CA MET A 1 12.48 -25.72 -22.63
C MET A 1 13.01 -25.07 -21.36
N SER A 2 14.30 -25.16 -21.16
CA SER A 2 14.99 -24.59 -19.97
C SER A 2 14.84 -23.07 -20.00
N ALA A 3 14.22 -22.50 -18.96
CA ALA A 3 14.20 -21.06 -18.78
C ALA A 3 15.63 -20.60 -18.52
N GLU A 4 16.16 -19.71 -19.36
CA GLU A 4 17.41 -19.01 -19.12
C GLU A 4 17.37 -18.28 -17.78
N PRO A 5 18.51 -18.16 -17.07
CA PRO A 5 18.56 -17.43 -15.81
C PRO A 5 18.22 -15.96 -16.07
N THR A 6 17.02 -15.57 -15.69
CA THR A 6 16.53 -14.20 -15.85
C THR A 6 17.36 -13.25 -15.01
N ASP A 7 18.02 -12.30 -15.65
CA ASP A 7 18.60 -11.14 -14.98
C ASP A 7 17.58 -10.49 -14.05
N LEU A 8 18.02 -10.12 -12.84
CA LEU A 8 17.18 -9.38 -11.89
C LEU A 8 16.57 -8.15 -12.59
N PRO A 9 15.28 -7.89 -12.39
CA PRO A 9 14.64 -6.73 -12.97
C PRO A 9 15.35 -5.45 -12.50
N ARG A 10 15.71 -4.55 -13.42
CA ARG A 10 16.39 -3.28 -13.12
C ARG A 10 15.53 -2.14 -13.63
N LEU A 11 15.14 -1.24 -12.72
CA LEU A 11 14.56 0.05 -13.09
C LEU A 11 15.70 1.04 -13.34
N ALA A 12 15.77 1.60 -14.54
CA ALA A 12 16.66 2.73 -14.81
C ALA A 12 16.13 3.96 -14.07
N THR A 13 17.01 4.63 -13.32
CA THR A 13 16.75 5.93 -12.69
C THR A 13 17.68 6.97 -13.33
N GLY A 14 17.35 8.26 -13.24
CA GLY A 14 18.15 9.32 -13.88
C GLY A 14 19.63 9.29 -13.51
N ALA A 15 19.98 8.85 -12.29
CA ALA A 15 21.36 8.80 -11.76
C ALA A 15 21.92 7.37 -11.60
N GLY A 16 21.16 6.33 -11.97
CA GLY A 16 21.60 4.95 -11.77
C GLY A 16 20.54 3.90 -12.06
N SER A 17 20.48 2.86 -11.24
CA SER A 17 19.49 1.79 -11.34
C SER A 17 19.01 1.36 -9.96
N ALA A 18 17.74 0.95 -9.88
CA ALA A 18 17.17 0.31 -8.70
C ALA A 18 16.86 -1.16 -9.01
N VAL A 19 17.30 -2.07 -8.14
CA VAL A 19 17.13 -3.51 -8.27
C VAL A 19 16.39 -4.04 -7.06
N PRO A 20 15.20 -4.64 -7.23
CA PRO A 20 14.50 -5.30 -6.14
C PRO A 20 15.22 -6.60 -5.80
N LEU A 21 15.33 -6.91 -4.53
CA LEU A 21 15.98 -8.13 -4.06
C LEU A 21 15.34 -8.68 -2.80
N TYR A 22 15.54 -9.99 -2.60
CA TYR A 22 15.26 -10.65 -1.33
C TYR A 22 16.58 -11.02 -0.64
N PHE A 23 16.61 -10.87 0.69
CA PHE A 23 17.75 -11.23 1.53
C PHE A 23 17.30 -11.79 2.88
N GLU A 24 18.20 -12.43 3.61
CA GLU A 24 17.85 -13.15 4.84
C GLU A 24 18.12 -12.34 6.11
N SER A 25 17.21 -12.41 7.07
CA SER A 25 17.35 -11.98 8.44
C SER A 25 16.84 -13.08 9.37
N ALA A 26 17.73 -13.71 10.16
CA ALA A 26 17.38 -14.78 11.10
C ALA A 26 16.45 -15.86 10.48
N ALA A 27 16.83 -16.41 9.32
CA ALA A 27 16.08 -17.40 8.54
C ALA A 27 14.72 -16.92 7.96
N HIS A 28 14.43 -15.63 8.02
CA HIS A 28 13.27 -15.02 7.37
C HIS A 28 13.70 -14.17 6.18
N THR A 29 12.87 -14.12 5.15
CA THR A 29 13.14 -13.36 3.95
C THR A 29 12.66 -11.92 4.08
N LEU A 30 13.55 -10.97 3.81
CA LEU A 30 13.24 -9.55 3.70
C LEU A 30 13.23 -9.13 2.24
N PHE A 31 12.36 -8.19 1.90
CA PHE A 31 12.32 -7.52 0.61
C PHE A 31 12.99 -6.15 0.70
N GLY A 32 13.72 -5.77 -0.34
CA GLY A 32 14.33 -4.46 -0.44
C GLY A 32 14.64 -4.03 -1.87
N TRP A 33 14.99 -2.77 -2.01
CA TRP A 33 15.47 -2.15 -3.23
C TRP A 33 16.90 -1.66 -3.05
N LEU A 34 17.81 -2.19 -3.85
CA LEU A 34 19.17 -1.73 -3.91
C LEU A 34 19.32 -0.71 -5.05
N HIS A 35 19.52 0.53 -4.69
CA HIS A 35 19.80 1.63 -5.60
C HIS A 35 21.30 1.71 -5.84
N ARG A 36 21.72 1.66 -7.10
CA ARG A 36 23.13 1.66 -7.51
C ARG A 36 23.44 2.89 -8.36
N PRO A 37 24.54 3.62 -8.07
CA PRO A 37 25.03 4.69 -8.93
C PRO A 37 25.35 4.20 -10.35
N ALA A 38 25.15 5.07 -11.36
CA ALA A 38 25.48 4.77 -12.74
C ALA A 38 27.00 4.66 -12.97
N VAL A 39 27.77 5.47 -12.26
CA VAL A 39 29.22 5.46 -12.32
C VAL A 39 29.77 4.63 -11.16
N GLN A 40 30.47 3.55 -11.48
CA GLN A 40 31.12 2.70 -10.49
C GLN A 40 32.52 3.23 -10.16
N ALA A 41 32.61 4.33 -9.43
CA ALA A 41 33.75 4.52 -8.57
C ALA A 41 33.58 3.56 -7.37
N ALA A 42 34.69 2.97 -6.87
CA ALA A 42 34.58 2.07 -5.71
C ALA A 42 33.96 2.82 -4.54
N PRO A 43 32.68 2.53 -4.17
CA PRO A 43 31.98 3.33 -3.19
C PRO A 43 32.57 3.06 -1.82
N SER A 44 33.02 4.12 -1.14
CA SER A 44 33.58 4.00 0.20
C SER A 44 32.49 4.00 1.29
N LEU A 45 31.31 4.54 0.98
CA LEU A 45 30.16 4.71 1.88
C LEU A 45 28.90 4.14 1.23
N GLY A 46 28.06 3.48 2.01
CA GLY A 46 26.71 3.05 1.63
C GLY A 46 25.66 3.58 2.59
N LEU A 47 24.41 3.61 2.16
CA LEU A 47 23.26 4.09 2.95
C LEU A 47 22.22 2.98 3.12
N VAL A 48 21.74 2.75 4.36
CA VAL A 48 20.56 1.94 4.63
C VAL A 48 19.46 2.86 5.14
N ILE A 49 18.25 2.74 4.56
CA ILE A 49 17.09 3.54 4.96
C ILE A 49 16.15 2.73 5.82
N CYS A 50 15.94 3.19 7.05
CA CYS A 50 15.03 2.67 8.06
C CYS A 50 13.70 3.41 7.98
N LYS A 51 12.68 2.77 7.39
CA LYS A 51 11.35 3.36 7.16
C LYS A 51 10.61 3.66 8.46
N PRO A 52 9.64 4.60 8.47
CA PRO A 52 8.72 4.75 9.59
C PRO A 52 7.77 3.56 9.71
N PHE A 53 6.95 3.52 10.74
CA PHE A 53 6.00 2.43 10.98
C PHE A 53 4.61 2.74 10.42
N GLY A 54 3.95 1.71 9.92
CA GLY A 54 2.51 1.72 9.69
C GLY A 54 2.06 2.68 8.59
N TYR A 55 1.05 3.47 8.88
CA TYR A 55 0.50 4.43 7.92
C TYR A 55 1.52 5.53 7.54
N GLU A 56 2.40 5.93 8.47
CA GLU A 56 3.50 6.85 8.18
C GLU A 56 4.39 6.30 7.04
N ALA A 57 4.61 4.97 6.98
CA ALA A 57 5.39 4.33 5.92
C ALA A 57 4.68 4.36 4.56
N LEU A 58 3.35 4.22 4.54
CA LEU A 58 2.56 4.35 3.31
C LEU A 58 2.64 5.77 2.75
N CYS A 59 2.46 6.79 3.61
CA CYS A 59 2.55 8.19 3.22
C CYS A 59 3.95 8.57 2.72
N ALA A 60 5.00 8.12 3.42
CA ALA A 60 6.39 8.46 3.12
C ALA A 60 7.01 7.63 1.99
N HIS A 61 6.33 6.62 1.43
CA HIS A 61 6.94 5.65 0.49
C HIS A 61 7.68 6.32 -0.66
N ARG A 62 7.02 7.27 -1.34
CA ARG A 62 7.59 8.05 -2.45
C ARG A 62 8.77 8.92 -2.00
N CYS A 63 8.64 9.56 -0.82
CA CYS A 63 9.70 10.39 -0.27
C CYS A 63 10.93 9.56 0.10
N VAL A 64 10.74 8.38 0.71
CA VAL A 64 11.84 7.44 1.01
C VAL A 64 12.57 7.01 -0.26
N ARG A 65 11.84 6.77 -1.37
CA ARG A 65 12.45 6.51 -2.67
C ARG A 65 13.28 7.70 -3.15
N ALA A 66 12.76 8.92 -3.06
CA ALA A 66 13.49 10.13 -3.46
C ALA A 66 14.77 10.36 -2.64
N PHE A 67 14.77 10.03 -1.33
CA PHE A 67 15.99 10.06 -0.52
C PHE A 67 17.02 9.03 -1.01
N ALA A 68 16.61 7.83 -1.41
CA ALA A 68 17.50 6.83 -1.96
C ALA A 68 18.09 7.26 -3.32
N GLU A 69 17.29 7.83 -4.19
CA GLU A 69 17.71 8.36 -5.49
C GLU A 69 18.68 9.53 -5.32
N ALA A 70 18.42 10.45 -4.40
CA ALA A 70 19.30 11.57 -4.09
C ALA A 70 20.67 11.12 -3.52
N ALA A 71 20.72 10.04 -2.74
CA ALA A 71 21.99 9.46 -2.28
C ALA A 71 22.79 8.83 -3.44
N VAL A 72 22.09 8.17 -4.36
CA VAL A 72 22.70 7.60 -5.57
C VAL A 72 23.30 8.68 -6.50
N GLU A 73 22.66 9.84 -6.60
CA GLU A 73 23.22 11.01 -7.32
C GLU A 73 24.59 11.45 -6.74
N LEU A 74 24.80 11.24 -5.45
CA LEU A 74 26.07 11.49 -4.76
C LEU A 74 27.08 10.32 -4.86
N GLY A 75 26.76 9.27 -5.63
CA GLY A 75 27.60 8.08 -5.74
C GLY A 75 27.48 7.10 -4.56
N VAL A 76 26.48 7.24 -3.69
CA VAL A 76 26.27 6.42 -2.50
C VAL A 76 25.22 5.31 -2.79
N PRO A 77 25.64 4.03 -2.92
CA PRO A 77 24.70 2.94 -3.06
C PRO A 77 23.80 2.85 -1.84
N THR A 78 22.49 2.66 -2.07
CA THR A 78 21.49 2.78 -1.03
C THR A 78 20.56 1.57 -1.02
N LEU A 79 20.34 0.97 0.16
CA LEU A 79 19.37 -0.08 0.39
C LEU A 79 18.17 0.49 1.21
N ARG A 80 16.98 0.49 0.61
CA ARG A 80 15.71 0.65 1.33
C ARG A 80 15.04 -0.71 1.42
N PHE A 81 14.46 -1.06 2.54
CA PHE A 81 13.90 -2.40 2.76
C PHE A 81 12.64 -2.36 3.61
N ASP A 82 11.92 -3.49 3.63
CA ASP A 82 10.76 -3.71 4.47
C ASP A 82 11.16 -4.59 5.65
N TYR A 83 10.75 -4.20 6.86
CA TYR A 83 10.92 -5.04 8.04
C TYR A 83 10.02 -6.28 7.96
N ARG A 84 10.32 -7.33 8.72
CA ARG A 84 9.40 -8.47 8.88
C ARG A 84 8.01 -7.99 9.29
N GLY A 85 6.97 -8.56 8.66
CA GLY A 85 5.58 -8.17 8.87
C GLY A 85 5.17 -6.88 8.17
N THR A 86 6.06 -6.24 7.38
CA THR A 86 5.75 -5.03 6.60
C THR A 86 6.06 -5.22 5.12
N GLY A 87 5.48 -4.41 4.26
CA GLY A 87 5.73 -4.44 2.82
C GLY A 87 5.61 -5.83 2.23
N ASP A 88 6.62 -6.21 1.43
CA ASP A 88 6.74 -7.52 0.78
C ASP A 88 7.65 -8.51 1.52
N SER A 89 8.11 -8.16 2.71
CA SER A 89 8.89 -9.06 3.57
C SER A 89 8.04 -10.19 4.14
N ALA A 90 8.68 -11.22 4.67
CA ALA A 90 8.03 -12.33 5.36
C ALA A 90 7.13 -11.84 6.50
N ASP A 91 6.12 -12.64 6.83
CA ASP A 91 5.24 -12.35 7.95
C ASP A 91 6.00 -12.43 9.29
N ILE A 92 5.44 -11.83 10.32
CA ILE A 92 5.99 -11.84 11.68
C ILE A 92 5.00 -12.54 12.60
N GLU A 93 5.54 -13.29 13.57
CA GLU A 93 4.72 -13.92 14.59
C GLU A 93 3.91 -12.87 15.36
N PRO A 94 2.58 -13.05 15.54
CA PRO A 94 1.71 -12.05 16.15
C PRO A 94 2.13 -11.62 17.56
N ALA A 95 2.77 -12.51 18.32
CA ALA A 95 3.24 -12.25 19.69
C ALA A 95 4.68 -11.72 19.75
N ALA A 96 5.42 -11.69 18.64
CA ALA A 96 6.82 -11.29 18.61
C ALA A 96 7.01 -9.84 19.07
N ASP A 97 8.12 -9.56 19.72
CA ASP A 97 8.58 -8.20 19.94
C ASP A 97 9.15 -7.62 18.63
N GLN A 98 8.33 -6.85 17.95
CA GLN A 98 8.67 -6.25 16.66
C GLN A 98 9.89 -5.31 16.76
N ILE A 99 10.09 -4.66 17.88
CA ILE A 99 11.20 -3.70 18.03
C ILE A 99 12.54 -4.43 17.98
N ASP A 100 12.66 -5.55 18.69
CA ASP A 100 13.88 -6.35 18.66
C ASP A 100 14.06 -7.06 17.30
N VAL A 101 12.96 -7.59 16.73
CA VAL A 101 12.96 -8.20 15.39
C VAL A 101 13.39 -7.19 14.33
N TRP A 102 12.84 -5.98 14.33
CA TRP A 102 13.18 -4.96 13.33
C TRP A 102 14.58 -4.40 13.51
N ARG A 103 15.09 -4.32 14.73
CA ARG A 103 16.49 -4.00 14.99
C ARG A 103 17.43 -5.04 14.35
N GLN A 104 17.10 -6.34 14.46
CA GLN A 104 17.84 -7.42 13.78
C GLN A 104 17.74 -7.29 12.25
N ASP A 105 16.59 -6.86 11.72
CA ASP A 105 16.37 -6.65 10.28
C ASP A 105 17.23 -5.48 9.76
N VAL A 106 17.39 -4.37 10.53
CA VAL A 106 18.33 -3.30 10.21
C VAL A 106 19.75 -3.82 10.13
N ALA A 107 20.17 -4.64 11.11
CA ALA A 107 21.50 -5.26 11.11
C ALA A 107 21.72 -6.17 9.90
N ALA A 108 20.70 -6.94 9.51
CA ALA A 108 20.73 -7.77 8.30
C ALA A 108 20.85 -6.91 7.03
N ALA A 109 20.11 -5.80 6.94
CA ALA A 109 20.20 -4.86 5.81
C ALA A 109 21.58 -4.22 5.68
N VAL A 110 22.23 -3.88 6.80
CA VAL A 110 23.62 -3.37 6.80
C VAL A 110 24.59 -4.42 6.23
N ARG A 111 24.47 -5.69 6.68
CA ARG A 111 25.29 -6.79 6.17
C ARG A 111 25.02 -7.03 4.69
N GLU A 112 23.76 -7.01 4.27
CA GLU A 112 23.39 -7.21 2.86
C GLU A 112 23.92 -6.10 1.96
N LEU A 113 23.83 -4.83 2.38
CA LEU A 113 24.41 -3.71 1.64
C LEU A 113 25.91 -3.89 1.45
N ARG A 114 26.63 -4.22 2.54
CA ARG A 114 28.09 -4.50 2.47
C ARG A 114 28.39 -5.66 1.52
N ARG A 115 27.62 -6.74 1.57
CA ARG A 115 27.76 -7.92 0.69
C ARG A 115 27.56 -7.57 -0.78
N GLN A 116 26.56 -6.75 -1.09
CA GLN A 116 26.16 -6.40 -2.45
C GLN A 116 27.05 -5.33 -3.11
N THR A 117 27.63 -4.45 -2.30
CA THR A 117 28.32 -3.25 -2.81
C THR A 117 29.78 -3.17 -2.37
N ARG A 118 30.23 -4.06 -1.46
CA ARG A 118 31.57 -4.09 -0.86
C ARG A 118 31.96 -2.80 -0.11
N VAL A 119 30.98 -1.94 0.21
CA VAL A 119 31.23 -0.76 1.03
C VAL A 119 31.72 -1.16 2.43
N GLN A 120 32.76 -0.48 2.89
CA GLN A 120 33.29 -0.69 4.23
C GLN A 120 32.52 0.12 5.28
N ARG A 121 32.08 1.30 4.89
CA ARG A 121 31.38 2.24 5.76
C ARG A 121 29.91 2.30 5.42
N VAL A 122 29.07 2.41 6.45
CA VAL A 122 27.63 2.48 6.30
C VAL A 122 27.10 3.62 7.13
N CYS A 123 26.18 4.37 6.54
CA CYS A 123 25.33 5.34 7.20
C CYS A 123 23.89 4.77 7.29
N LEU A 124 23.19 5.05 8.38
CA LEU A 124 21.76 4.77 8.53
C LEU A 124 20.98 6.07 8.38
N LEU A 125 19.88 6.03 7.65
CA LEU A 125 18.87 7.09 7.62
C LEU A 125 17.56 6.54 8.18
N GLY A 126 17.08 7.12 9.29
CA GLY A 126 15.83 6.69 9.90
C GLY A 126 14.78 7.79 9.98
N PHE A 127 13.52 7.40 9.77
CA PHE A 127 12.35 8.27 9.90
C PHE A 127 11.48 7.82 11.06
N ARG A 128 11.14 8.71 12.01
CA ARG A 128 10.23 8.43 13.13
C ARG A 128 10.67 7.20 13.93
N LEU A 129 9.84 6.12 13.95
CA LEU A 129 10.21 4.83 14.58
C LEU A 129 11.44 4.21 13.91
N GLY A 130 11.60 4.35 12.60
CA GLY A 130 12.81 3.93 11.89
C GLY A 130 14.07 4.67 12.36
N ALA A 131 13.94 5.93 12.83
CA ALA A 131 15.06 6.64 13.45
C ALA A 131 15.44 6.00 14.79
N LEU A 132 14.48 5.63 15.62
CA LEU A 132 14.76 4.88 16.87
C LEU A 132 15.48 3.57 16.56
N LEU A 133 15.01 2.80 15.56
CA LEU A 133 15.66 1.56 15.14
C LEU A 133 17.07 1.78 14.61
N ALA A 134 17.28 2.85 13.82
CA ALA A 134 18.60 3.23 13.31
C ALA A 134 19.58 3.60 14.46
N LEU A 135 19.09 4.29 15.49
CA LEU A 135 19.90 4.62 16.67
C LEU A 135 20.29 3.38 17.47
N LEU A 136 19.34 2.46 17.70
CA LEU A 136 19.60 1.20 18.40
C LEU A 136 20.56 0.28 17.62
N ALA A 137 20.37 0.16 16.31
CA ALA A 137 21.23 -0.64 15.44
C ALA A 137 22.61 0.01 15.25
N GLY A 138 22.68 1.32 15.14
CA GLY A 138 23.92 2.07 14.96
C GLY A 138 24.93 1.79 16.05
N ALA A 139 24.48 1.74 17.29
CA ALA A 139 25.33 1.43 18.44
C ALA A 139 25.92 0.00 18.42
N SER A 140 25.22 -0.97 17.78
CA SER A 140 25.65 -2.37 17.73
C SER A 140 26.39 -2.77 16.45
N GLU A 141 26.10 -2.11 15.29
CA GLU A 141 26.58 -2.53 13.97
C GLU A 141 27.82 -1.73 13.49
N ALA A 142 28.43 -0.94 14.34
CA ALA A 142 29.61 -0.12 14.05
C ALA A 142 29.45 0.71 12.76
N VAL A 143 28.33 1.43 12.65
CA VAL A 143 28.07 2.33 11.53
C VAL A 143 28.84 3.65 11.67
N ASN A 144 29.13 4.31 10.57
CA ASN A 144 29.95 5.52 10.55
C ASN A 144 29.14 6.81 10.77
N GLY A 145 27.84 6.78 10.35
CA GLY A 145 26.96 7.92 10.51
C GLY A 145 25.53 7.48 10.71
N VAL A 146 24.76 8.32 11.40
CA VAL A 146 23.32 8.16 11.54
C VAL A 146 22.63 9.48 11.24
N MET A 147 21.70 9.45 10.30
CA MET A 147 20.80 10.56 10.01
C MET A 147 19.40 10.22 10.53
N VAL A 148 18.81 11.09 11.30
CA VAL A 148 17.46 10.90 11.85
C VAL A 148 16.54 12.03 11.45
N VAL A 149 15.33 11.67 11.01
CA VAL A 149 14.27 12.63 10.67
C VAL A 149 13.14 12.48 11.67
N ALA A 150 12.86 13.56 12.42
CA ALA A 150 11.86 13.62 13.48
C ALA A 150 11.91 12.38 14.41
N PRO A 151 13.05 12.12 15.08
CA PRO A 151 13.29 10.84 15.76
C PRO A 151 12.32 10.61 16.92
N VAL A 152 11.92 9.35 17.08
CA VAL A 152 11.24 8.86 18.28
C VAL A 152 12.30 8.61 19.36
N LEU A 153 12.44 9.55 20.30
CA LEU A 153 13.38 9.42 21.42
C LEU A 153 12.75 8.80 22.67
N SER A 154 11.42 8.93 22.84
CA SER A 154 10.68 8.31 23.93
C SER A 154 9.54 7.45 23.38
N GLY A 155 9.62 6.15 23.60
CA GLY A 155 8.60 5.20 23.17
C GLY A 155 7.25 5.45 23.85
N ARG A 156 7.22 5.88 25.12
CA ARG A 156 5.97 6.26 25.82
C ARG A 156 5.27 7.44 25.13
N ARG A 157 6.03 8.44 24.68
CA ARG A 157 5.47 9.58 23.95
C ARG A 157 4.92 9.14 22.62
N TYR A 158 5.66 8.32 21.89
CA TYR A 158 5.24 7.79 20.58
C TYR A 158 3.96 6.95 20.68
N LEU A 159 3.86 6.06 21.67
CA LEU A 159 2.63 5.29 21.90
C LEU A 159 1.42 6.18 22.22
N ARG A 160 1.61 7.32 22.90
CA ARG A 160 0.54 8.31 23.11
C ARG A 160 0.14 9.01 21.81
N GLU A 161 1.11 9.39 20.98
CA GLU A 161 0.86 9.98 19.66
C GLU A 161 0.04 9.02 18.79
N LEU A 162 0.42 7.74 18.70
CA LEU A 162 -0.31 6.72 17.96
C LEU A 162 -1.75 6.56 18.46
N ARG A 163 -1.99 6.55 19.77
CA ARG A 163 -3.35 6.48 20.34
C ARG A 163 -4.18 7.70 19.98
N THR A 164 -3.57 8.89 20.01
CA THR A 164 -4.26 10.13 19.62
C THR A 164 -4.65 10.11 18.15
N THR A 165 -3.76 9.66 17.28
CA THR A 165 -4.04 9.49 15.84
C THR A 165 -5.17 8.49 15.60
N GLN A 166 -5.18 7.36 16.32
CA GLN A 166 -6.25 6.37 16.24
C GLN A 166 -7.61 6.96 16.65
N LEU A 167 -7.64 7.75 17.74
CA LEU A 167 -8.88 8.39 18.21
C LEU A 167 -9.37 9.47 17.23
N ALA A 168 -8.45 10.21 16.62
CA ALA A 168 -8.80 11.26 15.64
C ALA A 168 -9.32 10.68 14.32
N ALA A 169 -8.84 9.50 13.92
CA ALA A 169 -9.28 8.80 12.72
C ALA A 169 -10.61 8.05 12.89
N ALA A 170 -11.08 7.84 14.13
CA ALA A 170 -12.34 7.20 14.39
C ALA A 170 -13.51 8.11 13.99
N GLU A 171 -14.39 7.65 13.09
CA GLU A 171 -15.59 8.40 12.75
C GLU A 171 -16.48 8.63 13.99
N PRO A 172 -17.17 9.80 14.09
CA PRO A 172 -18.10 10.08 15.18
C PRO A 172 -19.20 9.02 15.23
N GLY A 173 -19.23 8.24 16.30
CA GLY A 173 -20.20 7.14 16.49
C GLY A 173 -19.61 5.74 16.35
N THR A 174 -18.37 5.61 15.87
CA THR A 174 -17.64 4.34 15.90
C THR A 174 -17.24 4.04 17.35
N VAL A 175 -18.00 3.18 18.01
CA VAL A 175 -17.60 2.67 19.34
C VAL A 175 -16.36 1.81 19.11
N ILE A 176 -15.18 2.31 19.50
CA ILE A 176 -13.97 1.50 19.62
C ILE A 176 -14.25 0.51 20.77
N ARG A 177 -14.96 -0.57 20.45
CA ARG A 177 -15.14 -1.65 21.42
C ARG A 177 -13.77 -2.27 21.62
N LYS A 178 -13.34 -2.30 22.88
CA LYS A 178 -12.29 -3.23 23.31
C LYS A 178 -12.84 -4.64 23.09
N ASP A 179 -12.52 -5.21 21.93
CA ASP A 179 -12.95 -6.56 21.61
C ASP A 179 -12.08 -7.54 22.43
N PRO A 180 -12.69 -8.46 23.20
CA PRO A 180 -11.93 -9.50 23.88
C PRO A 180 -11.15 -10.45 22.93
N GLN A 181 -11.47 -10.41 21.62
CA GLN A 181 -10.80 -11.21 20.58
C GLN A 181 -9.67 -10.48 19.85
N THR A 182 -9.35 -9.23 20.22
CA THR A 182 -8.15 -8.55 19.71
C THR A 182 -6.89 -9.31 20.20
N PRO A 183 -5.89 -9.57 19.35
CA PRO A 183 -4.73 -10.38 19.74
C PRO A 183 -4.00 -9.77 20.95
N GLY A 184 -4.14 -10.41 22.11
CA GLY A 184 -3.39 -10.11 23.33
C GLY A 184 -3.82 -8.83 24.06
N VAL A 185 -4.13 -8.96 25.35
CA VAL A 185 -4.28 -7.82 26.27
C VAL A 185 -3.00 -6.99 26.21
N GLY A 186 -3.10 -5.71 25.77
CA GLY A 186 -1.95 -4.80 25.67
C GLY A 186 -1.43 -4.52 24.25
N SER A 187 -1.89 -5.23 23.22
CA SER A 187 -1.59 -4.91 21.83
C SER A 187 -2.24 -3.59 21.38
N MET A 188 -1.73 -2.99 20.30
CA MET A 188 -2.24 -1.75 19.74
C MET A 188 -2.41 -1.90 18.22
N GLU A 189 -3.57 -1.51 17.70
CA GLU A 189 -3.81 -1.38 16.26
C GLU A 189 -4.00 0.10 15.89
N VAL A 190 -3.26 0.59 14.89
CA VAL A 190 -3.32 1.99 14.45
C VAL A 190 -3.36 2.02 12.92
N SER A 191 -4.42 2.60 12.36
CA SER A 191 -4.57 2.79 10.90
C SER A 191 -4.25 1.55 10.07
N GLY A 192 -4.67 0.38 10.55
CA GLY A 192 -4.48 -0.90 9.84
C GLY A 192 -3.18 -1.63 10.13
N PHE A 193 -2.37 -1.15 11.06
CA PHE A 193 -1.11 -1.78 11.46
C PHE A 193 -1.11 -2.08 12.95
N SER A 194 -0.55 -3.22 13.32
CA SER A 194 -0.58 -3.71 14.69
C SER A 194 0.80 -3.76 15.33
N LEU A 195 0.87 -3.32 16.58
CA LEU A 195 1.98 -3.59 17.49
C LEU A 195 1.56 -4.65 18.50
N SER A 196 2.38 -5.69 18.67
CA SER A 196 2.14 -6.74 19.67
C SER A 196 2.19 -6.17 21.08
N ALA A 197 1.64 -6.90 22.05
CA ALA A 197 1.75 -6.53 23.45
C ALA A 197 3.21 -6.46 23.93
N ALA A 198 4.07 -7.36 23.43
CA ALA A 198 5.50 -7.33 23.71
C ALA A 198 6.16 -6.07 23.16
N SER A 199 5.84 -5.66 21.92
CA SER A 199 6.34 -4.43 21.30
C SER A 199 5.88 -3.17 22.04
N VAL A 200 4.62 -3.13 22.47
CA VAL A 200 4.08 -2.01 23.25
C VAL A 200 4.78 -1.92 24.62
N ALA A 201 4.98 -3.05 25.29
CA ALA A 201 5.72 -3.11 26.55
C ALA A 201 7.16 -2.65 26.38
N HIS A 202 7.87 -3.16 25.37
CA HIS A 202 9.26 -2.78 25.07
C HIS A 202 9.36 -1.28 24.75
N LEU A 203 8.56 -0.75 23.82
CA LEU A 203 8.53 0.68 23.50
C LEU A 203 8.25 1.54 24.75
N SER A 204 7.36 1.09 25.62
CA SER A 204 7.03 1.85 26.83
C SER A 204 8.22 2.03 27.79
N GLN A 205 9.23 1.19 27.68
CA GLN A 205 10.45 1.23 28.50
C GLN A 205 11.60 1.98 27.79
N LEU A 206 11.55 2.10 26.46
CA LEU A 206 12.60 2.76 25.68
C LEU A 206 12.54 4.28 25.86
N ASP A 207 13.66 4.83 26.33
CA ASP A 207 13.90 6.27 26.42
C ASP A 207 15.34 6.58 26.00
N LEU A 208 15.50 7.17 24.84
CA LEU A 208 16.78 7.60 24.27
C LEU A 208 17.02 9.12 24.46
N SER A 209 16.18 9.82 25.20
CA SER A 209 16.31 11.27 25.43
C SER A 209 17.60 11.63 26.17
N ALA A 210 18.15 10.71 26.96
CA ALA A 210 19.46 10.79 27.61
C ALA A 210 20.37 9.68 27.07
N PRO A 211 21.15 9.91 25.99
CA PRO A 211 21.96 8.87 25.37
C PRO A 211 23.09 8.44 26.29
N ALA A 212 23.21 7.13 26.55
CA ALA A 212 24.27 6.55 27.36
C ALA A 212 25.55 6.27 26.53
N GLN A 213 25.41 6.05 25.24
CA GLN A 213 26.50 5.78 24.31
C GLN A 213 26.22 6.41 22.93
N PRO A 214 27.26 6.77 22.17
CA PRO A 214 27.13 7.25 20.80
C PRO A 214 26.51 6.19 19.87
N PRO A 215 25.50 6.54 19.04
CA PRO A 215 24.99 5.65 18.01
C PRO A 215 25.93 5.54 16.79
N ALA A 216 26.77 6.55 16.58
CA ALA A 216 27.81 6.62 15.53
C ALA A 216 28.78 7.77 15.85
N SER A 217 29.86 7.89 15.07
CA SER A 217 30.80 9.04 15.20
C SER A 217 30.21 10.35 14.69
N ASP A 218 29.26 10.28 13.74
CA ASP A 218 28.63 11.42 13.07
C ASP A 218 27.12 11.28 13.10
N VAL A 219 26.40 12.32 13.51
CA VAL A 219 24.94 12.35 13.57
C VAL A 219 24.38 13.60 12.94
N LEU A 220 23.48 13.44 11.96
CA LEU A 220 22.63 14.52 11.46
C LEU A 220 21.22 14.37 12.06
N VAL A 221 20.76 15.39 12.73
CA VAL A 221 19.41 15.48 13.28
C VAL A 221 18.60 16.47 12.45
N ILE A 222 17.66 15.96 11.68
CA ILE A 222 16.65 16.76 10.97
C ILE A 222 15.37 16.70 11.81
N ASP A 223 15.13 17.76 12.53
CA ASP A 223 13.92 17.88 13.36
C ASP A 223 12.81 18.58 12.56
N ARG A 224 11.59 18.44 13.01
CA ARG A 224 10.46 19.16 12.45
C ARG A 224 10.45 20.60 12.98
N ASP A 225 10.14 21.56 12.11
CA ASP A 225 10.12 22.99 12.46
C ASP A 225 8.88 23.40 13.26
N ASP A 226 7.74 22.72 13.00
CA ASP A 226 6.46 23.00 13.67
C ASP A 226 6.40 22.52 15.13
N LEU A 227 7.16 21.47 15.49
CA LEU A 227 7.21 20.92 16.85
C LEU A 227 8.59 20.32 17.13
N PRO A 228 9.66 21.16 17.23
CA PRO A 228 11.00 20.66 17.46
C PRO A 228 11.13 20.03 18.86
N GLY A 229 11.79 18.89 18.95
CA GLY A 229 11.90 18.14 20.20
C GLY A 229 13.26 17.47 20.43
N ALA A 230 14.16 17.48 19.42
CA ALA A 230 15.41 16.73 19.47
C ALA A 230 16.67 17.59 19.71
N ARG A 231 16.55 18.93 19.89
CA ARG A 231 17.70 19.82 20.07
C ARG A 231 18.55 19.45 21.30
N GLY A 232 17.92 19.32 22.48
CA GLY A 232 18.63 19.00 23.72
C GLY A 232 19.28 17.60 23.68
N TRP A 233 18.67 16.65 22.97
CA TRP A 233 19.27 15.35 22.69
C TRP A 233 20.51 15.47 21.80
N SER A 234 20.44 16.26 20.73
CA SER A 234 21.59 16.55 19.86
C SER A 234 22.76 17.16 20.63
N GLU A 235 22.49 18.10 21.52
CA GLU A 235 23.50 18.69 22.41
C GLU A 235 24.10 17.66 23.40
N SER A 236 23.29 16.70 23.85
CA SER A 236 23.78 15.61 24.70
C SER A 236 24.71 14.66 23.95
N LEU A 237 24.43 14.36 22.70
CA LEU A 237 25.35 13.60 21.82
C LEU A 237 26.68 14.33 21.60
N ALA A 238 26.62 15.64 21.36
CA ALA A 238 27.85 16.45 21.20
C ALA A 238 28.74 16.41 22.46
N ARG A 239 28.13 16.40 23.66
CA ARG A 239 28.86 16.21 24.93
C ARG A 239 29.53 14.85 25.09
N LEU A 240 29.00 13.81 24.40
CA LEU A 240 29.61 12.48 24.31
C LEU A 240 30.70 12.40 23.23
N GLY A 241 31.08 13.52 22.58
CA GLY A 241 32.10 13.56 21.55
C GLY A 241 31.63 13.22 20.14
N VAL A 242 30.31 13.10 19.92
CA VAL A 242 29.73 12.87 18.58
C VAL A 242 29.78 14.15 17.75
N ARG A 243 30.23 14.08 16.50
CA ARG A 243 30.08 15.19 15.56
C ARG A 243 28.61 15.31 15.14
N THR A 244 27.93 16.25 15.76
CA THR A 244 26.49 16.39 15.62
C THR A 244 26.13 17.66 14.86
N ARG A 245 25.28 17.53 13.82
CA ARG A 245 24.62 18.63 13.13
C ARG A 245 23.12 18.58 13.41
N TYR A 246 22.55 19.68 13.91
CA TYR A 246 21.12 19.82 14.15
C TYR A 246 20.52 20.86 13.22
N VAL A 247 19.41 20.52 12.56
CA VAL A 247 18.59 21.43 11.74
C VAL A 247 17.11 21.18 12.01
N ALA A 248 16.31 22.24 12.10
CA ALA A 248 14.85 22.13 12.11
C ALA A 248 14.32 22.60 10.76
N LEU A 249 13.61 21.74 10.05
CA LEU A 249 13.23 21.95 8.64
C LEU A 249 11.73 21.67 8.41
N PRO A 250 11.08 22.44 7.51
CA PRO A 250 9.70 22.22 7.10
C PRO A 250 9.52 20.97 6.24
N GLY A 251 8.25 20.52 6.11
CA GLY A 251 7.86 19.45 5.19
C GLY A 251 7.59 18.11 5.87
N PHE A 252 7.66 18.05 7.21
CA PHE A 252 7.38 16.81 7.94
C PHE A 252 5.91 16.38 7.79
N VAL A 253 4.97 17.31 7.95
CA VAL A 253 3.53 17.03 7.88
C VAL A 253 3.15 16.56 6.48
N GLU A 254 3.62 17.26 5.46
CA GLU A 254 3.37 16.97 4.06
C GLU A 254 3.97 15.64 3.61
N MET A 255 5.07 15.21 4.24
CA MET A 255 5.76 13.96 3.92
C MET A 255 5.10 12.73 4.56
N ILE A 256 4.73 12.80 5.83
CA ILE A 256 4.39 11.62 6.66
C ILE A 256 2.95 11.61 7.14
N MET A 257 2.32 12.78 7.34
CA MET A 257 0.98 12.89 7.92
C MET A 257 -0.09 13.17 6.87
N THR A 258 0.29 13.39 5.62
CA THR A 258 -0.61 13.61 4.50
C THR A 258 -0.83 12.31 3.73
N ALA A 259 -2.05 12.11 3.22
CA ALA A 259 -2.38 10.89 2.47
C ALA A 259 -1.40 10.66 1.29
N PRO A 260 -1.12 9.40 0.91
CA PRO A 260 -0.07 9.07 -0.08
C PRO A 260 -0.15 9.84 -1.39
N HIS A 261 -1.37 10.11 -1.90
CA HIS A 261 -1.56 10.87 -3.14
C HIS A 261 -1.23 12.37 -3.04
N ALA A 262 -1.26 12.92 -1.84
CA ALA A 262 -0.95 14.33 -1.57
C ALA A 262 0.39 14.52 -0.84
N ALA A 263 1.13 13.43 -0.58
CA ALA A 263 2.42 13.50 0.08
C ALA A 263 3.45 14.23 -0.79
N VAL A 264 4.24 15.12 -0.17
CA VAL A 264 5.23 15.96 -0.85
C VAL A 264 6.63 15.67 -0.32
N THR A 265 7.57 15.47 -1.23
CA THR A 265 8.98 15.24 -0.88
C THR A 265 9.64 16.55 -0.41
N PRO A 266 10.14 16.63 0.85
CA PRO A 266 10.67 17.85 1.42
C PRO A 266 12.07 18.17 0.86
N GLN A 267 12.16 19.13 -0.05
CA GLN A 267 13.41 19.50 -0.73
C GLN A 267 14.48 20.03 0.23
N SER A 268 14.08 20.73 1.29
CA SER A 268 14.99 21.23 2.33
C SER A 268 15.68 20.08 3.09
N MET A 269 14.94 19.00 3.40
CA MET A 269 15.50 17.82 4.06
C MET A 269 16.44 17.03 3.12
N LEU A 270 16.08 16.92 1.84
CA LEU A 270 16.97 16.34 0.82
C LEU A 270 18.27 17.15 0.67
N ALA A 271 18.18 18.48 0.65
CA ALA A 271 19.36 19.35 0.60
C ALA A 271 20.26 19.13 1.82
N ALA A 272 19.68 19.08 3.04
CA ALA A 272 20.45 18.81 4.26
C ALA A 272 21.20 17.45 4.21
N MET A 273 20.56 16.41 3.64
CA MET A 273 21.21 15.12 3.40
C MET A 273 22.34 15.24 2.35
N ARG A 274 22.09 15.92 1.22
CA ARG A 274 23.08 16.11 0.15
C ARG A 274 24.32 16.87 0.65
N ASP A 275 24.16 17.82 1.54
CA ASP A 275 25.27 18.57 2.13
C ASP A 275 26.05 17.76 3.17
N TRP A 276 25.34 16.93 3.96
CA TRP A 276 25.97 16.22 5.06
C TRP A 276 26.62 14.90 4.65
N LEU A 277 26.01 14.13 3.77
CA LEU A 277 26.50 12.80 3.40
C LEU A 277 27.92 12.81 2.82
N PRO A 278 28.30 13.74 1.92
CA PRO A 278 29.68 13.86 1.44
C PRO A 278 30.68 14.36 2.50
N SER A 279 30.23 15.00 3.57
CA SER A 279 31.10 15.51 4.64
C SER A 279 31.58 14.41 5.59
N LEU A 280 30.99 13.22 5.52
CA LEU A 280 31.42 12.08 6.33
C LEU A 280 32.86 11.67 5.96
N PRO A 281 33.72 11.39 6.95
CA PRO A 281 35.13 11.03 6.69
C PRO A 281 35.24 9.89 5.68
N GLY A 282 35.97 10.13 4.58
CA GLY A 282 36.21 9.18 3.50
C GLY A 282 35.02 8.92 2.58
N ALA A 283 34.06 9.82 2.47
CA ALA A 283 33.08 9.81 1.39
C ALA A 283 33.72 10.10 0.01
N SER A 284 34.93 10.62 -0.03
CA SER A 284 35.68 10.86 -1.28
C SER A 284 36.17 9.55 -1.88
N SER A 285 35.83 9.30 -3.14
CA SER A 285 36.24 8.14 -3.93
C SER A 285 37.75 8.17 -4.24
N ALA A 286 38.50 7.15 -3.79
CA ALA A 286 39.76 6.80 -4.45
C ALA A 286 39.41 6.00 -5.74
N PRO A 287 40.11 6.21 -6.86
CA PRO A 287 39.91 5.39 -8.06
C PRO A 287 40.24 3.92 -7.76
N PRO A 288 39.52 2.96 -8.32
CA PRO A 288 39.79 1.53 -8.11
C PRO A 288 41.11 1.14 -8.77
N ALA A 289 41.89 0.30 -8.10
CA ALA A 289 42.90 -0.50 -8.78
C ALA A 289 42.18 -1.46 -9.74
N ASP A 290 42.59 -1.46 -11.02
CA ASP A 290 42.13 -2.43 -12.01
C ASP A 290 42.40 -3.85 -11.49
N ASP A 291 41.38 -4.69 -11.35
CA ASP A 291 41.41 -6.12 -11.64
C ASP A 291 40.18 -6.95 -11.25
N ASP A 292 39.04 -6.43 -10.80
CA ASP A 292 37.98 -7.31 -10.32
C ASP A 292 36.52 -6.98 -10.84
N ALA A 293 36.39 -6.33 -11.98
CA ALA A 293 35.09 -6.01 -12.57
C ALA A 293 34.30 -7.25 -13.08
N ALA A 294 34.93 -8.41 -13.14
CA ALA A 294 34.35 -9.63 -13.75
C ALA A 294 33.54 -10.51 -12.78
N HIS A 295 33.60 -10.27 -11.46
CA HIS A 295 33.01 -11.15 -10.46
C HIS A 295 31.93 -10.50 -9.59
N LEU A 296 31.23 -9.48 -10.08
CA LEU A 296 29.94 -9.12 -9.49
C LEU A 296 28.97 -10.27 -9.79
N GLY A 297 29.16 -11.32 -8.99
CA GLY A 297 28.44 -12.56 -9.11
C GLY A 297 26.95 -12.32 -9.17
N ARG A 298 26.32 -12.90 -10.18
CA ARG A 298 24.90 -13.10 -10.33
C ARG A 298 24.36 -13.71 -9.02
N ALA A 299 24.01 -12.86 -8.04
CA ALA A 299 23.19 -13.31 -6.93
C ALA A 299 21.85 -13.70 -7.54
N GLN A 300 21.61 -15.00 -7.70
CA GLN A 300 20.29 -15.49 -8.06
C GLN A 300 19.31 -15.00 -6.99
N PRO A 301 18.12 -14.49 -7.39
CA PRO A 301 17.07 -14.19 -6.44
C PRO A 301 16.75 -15.51 -5.73
N ARG A 302 17.07 -15.63 -4.44
CA ARG A 302 16.52 -16.70 -3.64
C ARG A 302 15.04 -16.45 -3.52
N LEU A 303 14.24 -17.44 -3.86
CA LEU A 303 12.81 -17.44 -3.61
C LEU A 303 12.58 -17.23 -2.10
N PRO A 304 11.52 -16.51 -1.70
CA PRO A 304 11.23 -16.28 -0.30
C PRO A 304 11.16 -17.62 0.45
N ALA A 305 11.61 -17.61 1.69
CA ALA A 305 11.40 -18.72 2.62
C ALA A 305 9.91 -19.09 2.68
N PRO A 306 9.56 -20.37 2.99
CA PRO A 306 8.17 -20.77 3.09
C PRO A 306 7.41 -19.82 4.01
N LEU A 307 6.27 -19.33 3.52
CA LEU A 307 5.39 -18.44 4.27
C LEU A 307 4.86 -19.21 5.48
N LEU A 308 4.81 -18.55 6.64
CA LEU A 308 4.16 -19.09 7.82
C LEU A 308 2.71 -19.46 7.50
N PRO A 309 2.20 -20.64 7.92
CA PRO A 309 0.81 -21.00 7.70
C PRO A 309 -0.09 -19.95 8.37
N LEU A 310 -1.02 -19.38 7.62
CA LEU A 310 -2.06 -18.52 8.18
C LEU A 310 -2.97 -19.39 9.04
N ALA A 311 -3.10 -19.08 10.31
CA ALA A 311 -3.97 -19.80 11.24
C ALA A 311 -5.41 -19.76 10.72
N GLY A 312 -6.04 -20.95 10.53
CA GLY A 312 -7.47 -21.07 10.25
C GLY A 312 -7.87 -21.56 8.86
N ASP A 313 -6.96 -21.73 7.91
CA ASP A 313 -7.34 -22.06 6.53
C ASP A 313 -7.62 -23.56 6.23
N GLY A 314 -7.38 -24.49 7.18
CA GLY A 314 -7.71 -25.93 7.00
C GLY A 314 -7.04 -26.64 5.82
N TYR A 315 -6.01 -26.03 5.19
CA TYR A 315 -5.31 -26.57 4.02
C TYR A 315 -3.94 -27.12 4.38
N PRO A 316 -3.45 -28.12 3.61
CA PRO A 316 -2.11 -28.69 3.82
C PRO A 316 -1.05 -27.58 3.74
N SER A 317 -0.20 -27.55 4.76
CA SER A 317 0.88 -26.54 4.90
C SER A 317 2.08 -26.77 3.98
N ASP A 318 2.04 -27.83 3.18
CA ASP A 318 3.23 -28.37 2.52
C ASP A 318 3.59 -27.67 1.20
N VAL A 319 2.74 -26.75 0.76
CA VAL A 319 2.92 -26.04 -0.49
C VAL A 319 2.99 -24.55 -0.26
N ALA A 320 4.18 -24.04 -0.06
CA ALA A 320 4.41 -22.61 0.07
C ALA A 320 4.37 -21.93 -1.32
N PRO A 321 3.55 -20.89 -1.51
CA PRO A 321 3.63 -20.06 -2.70
C PRO A 321 4.99 -19.36 -2.77
N SER A 322 5.44 -19.05 -3.99
CA SER A 322 6.65 -18.28 -4.21
C SER A 322 6.31 -16.86 -4.65
N GLU A 323 7.11 -15.90 -4.22
CA GLU A 323 6.97 -14.50 -4.64
C GLU A 323 8.23 -14.04 -5.37
N ARG A 324 8.04 -13.27 -6.44
CA ARG A 324 9.16 -12.62 -7.14
C ARG A 324 8.76 -11.26 -7.69
N PRO A 325 9.68 -10.29 -7.70
CA PRO A 325 9.47 -9.02 -8.35
C PRO A 325 9.50 -9.19 -9.88
N VAL A 326 8.67 -8.42 -10.56
CA VAL A 326 8.59 -8.38 -12.03
C VAL A 326 8.57 -6.95 -12.53
N LEU A 327 9.15 -6.75 -13.71
CA LEU A 327 9.00 -5.52 -14.48
C LEU A 327 8.21 -5.82 -15.75
N LEU A 328 7.10 -5.10 -15.93
CA LEU A 328 6.14 -5.30 -16.99
C LEU A 328 6.34 -4.27 -18.11
N GLY A 329 5.86 -4.64 -19.31
CA GLY A 329 5.91 -3.80 -20.50
C GLY A 329 7.24 -3.90 -21.25
N ALA A 330 7.24 -3.45 -22.52
CA ALA A 330 8.43 -3.48 -23.38
C ALA A 330 9.59 -2.64 -22.81
N GLU A 331 9.26 -1.50 -22.17
CA GLU A 331 10.24 -0.62 -21.53
C GLU A 331 10.55 -1.00 -20.08
N ARG A 332 9.95 -2.09 -19.55
CA ARG A 332 10.15 -2.58 -18.19
C ARG A 332 9.96 -1.49 -17.12
N ARG A 333 8.94 -0.66 -17.26
CA ARG A 333 8.68 0.49 -16.39
C ARG A 333 7.69 0.22 -15.28
N LEU A 334 6.77 -0.76 -15.45
CA LEU A 334 5.78 -1.08 -14.45
C LEU A 334 6.34 -2.15 -13.51
N PHE A 335 6.25 -1.86 -12.23
CA PHE A 335 6.67 -2.79 -11.19
C PHE A 335 5.50 -3.58 -10.62
N GLY A 336 5.73 -4.83 -10.27
CA GLY A 336 4.81 -5.66 -9.53
C GLY A 336 5.49 -6.81 -8.81
N ILE A 337 4.76 -7.43 -7.90
CA ILE A 337 5.12 -8.69 -7.27
C ILE A 337 4.16 -9.76 -7.76
N ILE A 338 4.71 -10.81 -8.36
CA ILE A 338 3.95 -12.01 -8.72
C ILE A 338 4.06 -13.04 -7.61
N THR A 339 2.90 -13.51 -7.13
CA THR A 339 2.81 -14.62 -6.18
C THR A 339 2.31 -15.84 -6.94
N GLU A 340 3.09 -16.90 -6.96
CA GLU A 340 2.86 -18.12 -7.74
C GLU A 340 2.43 -19.24 -6.82
N PRO A 341 1.46 -20.11 -7.24
CA PRO A 341 1.17 -21.35 -6.55
C PRO A 341 2.38 -22.30 -6.62
N ALA A 342 2.37 -23.37 -5.86
CA ALA A 342 3.39 -24.39 -5.97
C ALA A 342 3.52 -24.94 -7.40
N ALA A 343 4.69 -25.51 -7.71
CA ALA A 343 5.09 -25.85 -9.07
C ALA A 343 4.14 -26.83 -9.80
N ASP A 344 3.42 -27.69 -9.07
CA ASP A 344 2.61 -28.78 -9.61
C ASP A 344 1.14 -28.38 -9.92
N GLU A 345 0.73 -27.16 -9.59
CA GLU A 345 -0.64 -26.68 -9.81
C GLU A 345 -0.81 -26.04 -11.21
N PRO A 346 -1.95 -26.29 -11.91
CA PRO A 346 -2.23 -25.66 -13.19
C PRO A 346 -2.43 -24.14 -13.01
N ARG A 347 -1.60 -23.32 -13.63
CA ARG A 347 -1.56 -21.84 -13.47
C ARG A 347 -2.54 -21.10 -14.38
N ARG A 348 -3.73 -21.65 -14.65
CA ARG A 348 -4.71 -21.10 -15.59
C ARG A 348 -5.59 -19.99 -15.05
N ARG A 349 -5.53 -19.72 -13.75
CA ARG A 349 -6.33 -18.71 -13.07
C ARG A 349 -5.42 -17.62 -12.51
N ALA A 350 -5.73 -16.37 -12.83
CA ALA A 350 -4.95 -15.25 -12.34
C ALA A 350 -5.83 -14.19 -11.65
N VAL A 351 -5.23 -13.45 -10.74
CA VAL A 351 -5.80 -12.24 -10.15
C VAL A 351 -4.81 -11.11 -10.33
N ILE A 352 -5.29 -9.94 -10.77
CA ILE A 352 -4.50 -8.71 -10.85
C ILE A 352 -5.10 -7.71 -9.88
N LEU A 353 -4.29 -7.26 -8.93
CA LEU A 353 -4.63 -6.24 -7.94
C LEU A 353 -3.93 -4.92 -8.28
N LEU A 354 -4.72 -3.85 -8.42
CA LEU A 354 -4.28 -2.52 -8.80
C LEU A 354 -4.16 -1.61 -7.57
N ASN A 355 -3.49 -0.46 -7.71
CA ASN A 355 -3.29 0.49 -6.61
C ASN A 355 -4.60 1.00 -6.00
N ALA A 356 -4.64 1.03 -4.68
CA ALA A 356 -5.67 1.71 -3.90
C ALA A 356 -5.26 3.17 -3.67
N GLY A 357 -5.79 4.11 -4.45
CA GLY A 357 -5.26 5.47 -4.49
C GLY A 357 -3.80 5.47 -4.91
N ALA A 358 -2.97 6.26 -4.24
CA ALA A 358 -1.52 6.24 -4.43
C ALA A 358 -0.78 5.31 -3.45
N THR A 359 -1.48 4.39 -2.78
CA THR A 359 -0.84 3.34 -1.99
C THR A 359 -0.21 2.31 -2.94
N TYR A 360 1.07 1.98 -2.72
CA TYR A 360 1.76 1.00 -3.56
C TYR A 360 1.16 -0.42 -3.43
N HIS A 361 1.58 -1.33 -4.26
CA HIS A 361 1.03 -2.66 -4.53
C HIS A 361 0.75 -3.57 -3.33
N ILE A 362 1.09 -3.19 -2.10
CA ILE A 362 0.73 -3.95 -0.89
C ILE A 362 -0.71 -3.72 -0.41
N GLY A 363 -1.34 -2.62 -0.85
CA GLY A 363 -2.67 -2.22 -0.41
C GLY A 363 -2.72 -1.68 1.01
N SER A 364 -3.88 -1.19 1.44
CA SER A 364 -4.09 -0.69 2.79
C SER A 364 -3.88 -1.81 3.82
N GLY A 365 -3.13 -1.52 4.90
CA GLY A 365 -2.84 -2.50 5.94
C GLY A 365 -2.24 -3.81 5.41
N ARG A 366 -1.55 -3.78 4.26
CA ARG A 366 -0.92 -4.95 3.63
C ARG A 366 -1.92 -6.03 3.14
N VAL A 367 -3.18 -5.66 2.93
CA VAL A 367 -4.25 -6.61 2.57
C VAL A 367 -3.99 -7.35 1.26
N TYR A 368 -3.36 -6.70 0.26
CA TYR A 368 -3.08 -7.36 -1.01
C TYR A 368 -1.98 -8.43 -0.90
N VAL A 369 -1.04 -8.27 0.02
CA VAL A 369 -0.03 -9.30 0.30
C VAL A 369 -0.69 -10.53 0.93
N SER A 370 -1.56 -10.32 1.92
CA SER A 370 -2.33 -11.39 2.57
C SER A 370 -3.19 -12.16 1.55
N LEU A 371 -3.98 -11.43 0.75
CA LEU A 371 -4.82 -12.02 -0.29
C LEU A 371 -4.00 -12.79 -1.33
N ALA A 372 -2.90 -12.21 -1.81
CA ALA A 372 -2.07 -12.85 -2.83
C ALA A 372 -1.51 -14.19 -2.34
N ARG A 373 -0.97 -14.20 -1.12
CA ARG A 373 -0.44 -15.41 -0.49
C ARG A 373 -1.52 -16.45 -0.23
N ARG A 374 -2.71 -16.02 0.20
CA ARG A 374 -3.88 -16.88 0.43
C ARG A 374 -4.38 -17.51 -0.87
N TRP A 375 -4.56 -16.72 -1.93
CA TRP A 375 -5.09 -17.19 -3.21
C TRP A 375 -4.09 -18.06 -3.98
N ALA A 376 -2.80 -17.78 -3.84
CA ALA A 376 -1.76 -18.63 -4.44
C ALA A 376 -1.77 -20.05 -3.86
N ARG A 377 -2.05 -20.23 -2.57
CA ARG A 377 -2.27 -21.57 -1.97
C ARG A 377 -3.47 -22.31 -2.55
N ARG A 378 -4.35 -21.62 -3.27
CA ARG A 378 -5.52 -22.18 -3.96
C ARG A 378 -5.33 -22.29 -5.47
N GLY A 379 -4.10 -22.19 -5.95
CA GLY A 379 -3.74 -22.37 -7.37
C GLY A 379 -3.94 -21.13 -8.23
N TYR A 380 -4.11 -19.94 -7.64
CA TYR A 380 -4.15 -18.68 -8.39
C TYR A 380 -2.75 -18.07 -8.54
N VAL A 381 -2.44 -17.59 -9.72
CA VAL A 381 -1.33 -16.67 -9.93
C VAL A 381 -1.82 -15.26 -9.56
N VAL A 382 -1.15 -14.57 -8.67
CA VAL A 382 -1.59 -13.24 -8.23
C VAL A 382 -0.53 -12.20 -8.54
N LEU A 383 -0.87 -11.24 -9.38
CA LEU A 383 -0.05 -10.07 -9.67
C LEU A 383 -0.55 -8.87 -8.87
N ARG A 384 0.27 -8.36 -7.99
CA ARG A 384 0.10 -7.07 -7.32
C ARG A 384 0.99 -6.07 -8.04
N MET A 385 0.44 -5.01 -8.63
CA MET A 385 1.22 -4.10 -9.46
C MET A 385 0.99 -2.64 -9.11
N ASP A 386 1.97 -1.83 -9.44
CA ASP A 386 1.88 -0.39 -9.42
C ASP A 386 1.65 0.14 -10.85
N LEU A 387 0.64 1.00 -11.02
CA LEU A 387 0.43 1.73 -12.26
C LEU A 387 1.57 2.74 -12.49
N ALA A 388 1.77 3.18 -13.71
CA ALA A 388 2.81 4.14 -14.05
C ALA A 388 2.75 5.41 -13.17
N GLY A 389 3.87 5.78 -12.57
CA GLY A 389 3.98 6.92 -11.66
C GLY A 389 3.50 6.68 -10.24
N LEU A 390 2.97 5.48 -9.92
CA LEU A 390 2.58 5.11 -8.56
C LEU A 390 3.59 4.12 -7.96
N GLY A 391 3.69 4.11 -6.63
CA GLY A 391 4.51 3.16 -5.89
C GLY A 391 5.96 3.09 -6.35
N ASP A 392 6.36 1.91 -6.84
CA ASP A 392 7.70 1.65 -7.35
C ASP A 392 7.78 1.64 -8.89
N SER A 393 6.66 1.84 -9.60
CA SER A 393 6.65 2.01 -11.05
C SER A 393 7.24 3.35 -11.47
N ALA A 394 7.90 3.37 -12.64
CA ALA A 394 8.42 4.60 -13.21
C ALA A 394 7.30 5.45 -13.80
N THR A 395 7.43 6.77 -13.67
CA THR A 395 6.54 7.73 -14.32
C THR A 395 6.77 7.72 -15.84
N ARG A 396 5.71 7.81 -16.62
CA ARG A 396 5.81 7.95 -18.08
C ARG A 396 6.35 9.34 -18.43
N PRO A 397 7.20 9.48 -19.47
CA PRO A 397 7.66 10.80 -19.91
C PRO A 397 6.50 11.75 -20.21
N GLY A 398 6.55 12.96 -19.66
CA GLY A 398 5.54 13.99 -19.86
C GLY A 398 4.23 13.80 -19.10
N GLN A 399 4.13 12.77 -18.26
CA GLN A 399 2.98 12.58 -17.36
C GLN A 399 3.31 13.02 -15.93
N PRO A 400 2.30 13.48 -15.18
CA PRO A 400 2.49 13.80 -13.77
C PRO A 400 2.80 12.52 -12.96
N ASP A 401 3.59 12.69 -11.91
CA ASP A 401 3.92 11.64 -10.95
C ASP A 401 2.88 11.62 -9.82
N ASN A 402 2.61 10.44 -9.28
CA ASN A 402 1.70 10.23 -8.14
C ASN A 402 0.21 10.54 -8.43
N GLU A 403 -0.23 10.37 -9.67
CA GLU A 403 -1.62 10.59 -10.07
C GLU A 403 -2.46 9.34 -9.84
N VAL A 404 -3.59 9.49 -9.11
CA VAL A 404 -4.46 8.36 -8.74
C VAL A 404 -5.24 7.80 -9.94
N PHE A 405 -5.56 8.66 -10.92
CA PHE A 405 -6.31 8.30 -12.12
C PHE A 405 -5.50 8.66 -13.39
N PRO A 406 -4.33 8.01 -13.60
CA PRO A 406 -3.49 8.35 -14.73
C PRO A 406 -4.20 8.01 -16.06
N PRO A 407 -4.12 8.87 -17.09
CA PRO A 407 -4.77 8.64 -18.38
C PRO A 407 -4.38 7.31 -19.04
N ALA A 408 -3.14 6.88 -18.83
CA ALA A 408 -2.59 5.64 -19.39
C ALA A 408 -2.89 4.38 -18.56
N ALA A 409 -3.68 4.46 -17.47
CA ALA A 409 -3.97 3.29 -16.61
C ALA A 409 -4.51 2.09 -17.40
N LEU A 410 -5.31 2.33 -18.45
CA LEU A 410 -5.86 1.27 -19.29
C LEU A 410 -4.78 0.50 -20.06
N GLU A 411 -3.71 1.18 -20.50
CA GLU A 411 -2.56 0.53 -21.14
C GLU A 411 -1.76 -0.29 -20.14
N ASP A 412 -1.60 0.21 -18.92
CA ASP A 412 -0.91 -0.50 -17.85
C ASP A 412 -1.65 -1.79 -17.49
N VAL A 413 -2.98 -1.72 -17.37
CA VAL A 413 -3.84 -2.89 -17.14
C VAL A 413 -3.74 -3.89 -18.30
N ARG A 414 -3.77 -3.43 -19.56
CA ARG A 414 -3.57 -4.29 -20.73
C ARG A 414 -2.20 -4.99 -20.67
N THR A 415 -1.16 -4.26 -20.33
CA THR A 415 0.19 -4.81 -20.17
C THR A 415 0.24 -5.93 -19.12
N ALA A 416 -0.46 -5.75 -18.00
CA ALA A 416 -0.55 -6.76 -16.95
C ALA A 416 -1.33 -8.00 -17.39
N LEU A 417 -2.46 -7.83 -18.08
CA LEU A 417 -3.25 -8.91 -18.65
C LEU A 417 -2.44 -9.72 -19.68
N ASP A 418 -1.75 -9.04 -20.57
CA ASP A 418 -0.86 -9.66 -21.56
C ASP A 418 0.29 -10.43 -20.89
N PHE A 419 0.80 -9.91 -19.77
CA PHE A 419 1.86 -10.59 -19.01
C PHE A 419 1.35 -11.91 -18.42
N VAL A 420 0.23 -11.91 -17.69
CA VAL A 420 -0.28 -13.16 -17.09
C VAL A 420 -0.77 -14.17 -18.14
N ALA A 421 -1.33 -13.70 -19.24
CA ALA A 421 -1.73 -14.58 -20.35
C ALA A 421 -0.53 -15.27 -21.00
N ARG A 422 0.54 -14.53 -21.29
CA ARG A 422 1.73 -15.06 -21.97
C ARG A 422 2.60 -15.97 -21.10
N HIS A 423 2.77 -15.63 -19.82
CA HIS A 423 3.70 -16.35 -18.94
C HIS A 423 3.06 -17.51 -18.17
N TYR A 424 1.73 -17.48 -18.01
CA TYR A 424 0.99 -18.44 -17.17
C TYR A 424 -0.15 -19.17 -17.89
N ASP A 425 -0.36 -18.93 -19.19
CA ASP A 425 -1.54 -19.43 -19.93
C ASP A 425 -2.85 -19.14 -19.15
N ALA A 426 -2.91 -17.98 -18.49
CA ALA A 426 -4.06 -17.61 -17.68
C ALA A 426 -5.29 -17.39 -18.58
N ARG A 427 -6.32 -18.23 -18.40
CA ARG A 427 -7.58 -18.19 -19.17
C ARG A 427 -8.71 -17.52 -18.40
N GLU A 428 -8.62 -17.54 -17.08
CA GLU A 428 -9.55 -16.88 -16.18
C GLU A 428 -8.80 -15.81 -15.40
N VAL A 429 -9.18 -14.56 -15.60
CA VAL A 429 -8.53 -13.42 -14.93
C VAL A 429 -9.57 -12.65 -14.14
N ALA A 430 -9.35 -12.52 -12.83
CA ALA A 430 -10.02 -11.54 -11.99
C ALA A 430 -9.17 -10.26 -11.89
N LEU A 431 -9.83 -9.12 -11.96
CA LEU A 431 -9.19 -7.80 -11.91
C LEU A 431 -9.88 -6.93 -10.86
N GLY A 432 -9.14 -6.19 -10.06
CA GLY A 432 -9.78 -5.29 -9.11
C GLY A 432 -8.89 -4.77 -8.01
N GLY A 433 -9.55 -4.39 -6.92
CA GLY A 433 -8.96 -3.85 -5.72
C GLY A 433 -9.84 -2.78 -5.07
N LEU A 434 -9.24 -1.98 -4.19
CA LEU A 434 -9.92 -0.99 -3.35
C LEU A 434 -9.92 0.39 -4.03
N CYS A 435 -11.03 1.12 -3.92
CA CYS A 435 -11.18 2.51 -4.31
C CYS A 435 -10.90 2.75 -5.82
N SER A 436 -9.82 3.47 -6.19
CA SER A 436 -9.43 3.73 -7.58
C SER A 436 -9.12 2.45 -8.37
N ALA A 437 -8.61 1.40 -7.73
CA ALA A 437 -8.42 0.10 -8.36
C ALA A 437 -9.72 -0.46 -8.94
N ALA A 438 -10.83 -0.33 -8.21
CA ALA A 438 -12.15 -0.74 -8.67
C ALA A 438 -12.58 0.07 -9.90
N TYR A 439 -12.34 1.37 -9.91
CA TYR A 439 -12.60 2.22 -11.08
C TYR A 439 -11.81 1.76 -12.31
N HIS A 440 -10.49 1.57 -12.18
CA HIS A 440 -9.65 1.13 -13.30
C HIS A 440 -10.06 -0.26 -13.81
N ALA A 441 -10.44 -1.18 -12.91
CA ALA A 441 -10.95 -2.49 -13.28
C ALA A 441 -12.26 -2.41 -14.08
N LEU A 442 -13.19 -1.56 -13.66
CA LEU A 442 -14.44 -1.31 -14.38
C LEU A 442 -14.16 -0.73 -15.78
N ARG A 443 -13.31 0.28 -15.88
CA ARG A 443 -12.95 0.89 -17.18
C ARG A 443 -12.28 -0.11 -18.12
N ALA A 444 -11.43 -0.99 -17.59
CA ALA A 444 -10.82 -2.08 -18.36
C ALA A 444 -11.87 -3.04 -18.94
N ALA A 445 -12.84 -3.45 -18.12
CA ALA A 445 -13.93 -4.31 -18.57
C ALA A 445 -14.83 -3.62 -19.59
N VAL A 446 -15.20 -2.34 -19.39
CA VAL A 446 -15.97 -1.55 -20.36
C VAL A 446 -15.23 -1.41 -21.68
N ALA A 447 -13.91 -1.19 -21.65
CA ALA A 447 -13.05 -1.13 -22.82
C ALA A 447 -12.83 -2.47 -23.53
N GLY A 448 -13.44 -3.56 -23.06
CA GLY A 448 -13.38 -4.87 -23.70
C GLY A 448 -12.12 -5.68 -23.42
N LEU A 449 -11.34 -5.32 -22.40
CA LEU A 449 -10.17 -6.14 -22.02
C LEU A 449 -10.59 -7.53 -21.51
N PRO A 450 -9.75 -8.58 -21.71
CA PRO A 450 -10.10 -9.96 -21.42
C PRO A 450 -10.05 -10.25 -19.91
N VAL A 451 -11.14 -9.95 -19.21
CA VAL A 451 -11.34 -10.24 -17.79
C VAL A 451 -12.60 -11.07 -17.60
N ASN A 452 -12.63 -11.93 -16.59
CA ASN A 452 -13.77 -12.80 -16.29
C ASN A 452 -14.52 -12.38 -15.03
N ARG A 453 -13.83 -11.66 -14.13
CA ARG A 453 -14.41 -11.20 -12.86
C ARG A 453 -13.83 -9.86 -12.44
N LEU A 454 -14.68 -9.01 -11.89
CA LEU A 454 -14.28 -7.75 -11.27
C LEU A 454 -14.45 -7.84 -9.74
N LEU A 455 -13.40 -7.49 -9.01
CA LEU A 455 -13.38 -7.41 -7.55
C LEU A 455 -13.34 -5.93 -7.15
N MET A 456 -14.49 -5.36 -6.80
CA MET A 456 -14.69 -3.93 -6.62
C MET A 456 -14.93 -3.60 -5.15
N VAL A 457 -13.89 -3.15 -4.46
CA VAL A 457 -13.97 -2.81 -3.03
C VAL A 457 -14.09 -1.30 -2.87
N ASN A 458 -15.15 -0.84 -2.23
CA ASN A 458 -15.42 0.59 -1.94
C ASN A 458 -15.17 1.54 -3.13
N PRO A 459 -15.67 1.29 -4.35
CA PRO A 459 -15.54 2.25 -5.44
C PRO A 459 -16.30 3.54 -5.10
N GLN A 460 -15.60 4.68 -5.15
CA GLN A 460 -16.20 6.00 -4.92
C GLN A 460 -16.45 6.77 -6.22
N ASN A 461 -15.93 6.28 -7.35
CA ASN A 461 -16.18 6.80 -8.69
C ASN A 461 -16.45 5.64 -9.65
N PHE A 462 -17.45 5.80 -10.51
CA PHE A 462 -17.74 4.87 -11.60
C PHE A 462 -17.51 5.49 -12.96
N VAL A 463 -17.64 6.82 -13.05
CA VAL A 463 -17.38 7.62 -14.23
C VAL A 463 -16.44 8.74 -13.81
N TRP A 464 -15.32 8.87 -14.51
CA TRP A 464 -14.39 9.97 -14.31
C TRP A 464 -14.76 11.11 -15.24
N ASP A 465 -15.05 12.26 -14.66
CA ASP A 465 -15.32 13.52 -15.35
C ASP A 465 -14.49 14.61 -14.67
N GLU A 466 -13.52 15.15 -15.37
CA GLU A 466 -12.61 16.18 -14.84
C GLU A 466 -13.38 17.44 -14.40
N ASP A 467 -14.47 17.78 -15.11
CA ASP A 467 -15.32 18.92 -14.76
C ASP A 467 -16.10 18.69 -13.45
N GLN A 468 -16.45 17.45 -13.15
CA GLN A 468 -17.13 17.09 -11.89
C GLN A 468 -16.16 17.05 -10.68
N MET A 469 -14.90 16.73 -10.91
CA MET A 469 -13.89 16.72 -9.85
C MET A 469 -13.40 18.12 -9.50
N SER A 470 -13.43 19.06 -10.44
CA SER A 470 -13.14 20.48 -10.22
C SER A 470 -14.34 21.22 -9.58
N SER A 471 -15.50 20.57 -9.46
CA SER A 471 -16.66 21.15 -8.77
C SER A 471 -16.43 21.19 -7.25
N ASP A 472 -16.90 22.27 -6.60
CA ASP A 472 -16.81 22.46 -5.12
C ASP A 472 -17.45 21.34 -4.30
N LEU A 473 -18.15 20.38 -4.92
CA LEU A 473 -18.86 19.27 -4.27
C LEU A 473 -18.82 17.99 -5.13
N PRO A 474 -17.78 17.16 -5.02
CA PRO A 474 -17.74 15.85 -5.68
C PRO A 474 -18.94 14.97 -5.27
N PRO A 475 -19.45 14.09 -6.15
CA PRO A 475 -20.63 13.25 -5.86
C PRO A 475 -20.52 12.43 -4.58
N ALA A 476 -19.37 11.87 -4.27
CA ALA A 476 -19.12 11.12 -3.04
C ALA A 476 -19.20 12.00 -1.79
N GLU A 477 -18.76 13.25 -1.86
CA GLU A 477 -18.83 14.20 -0.75
C GLU A 477 -20.22 14.71 -0.50
N VAL A 478 -21.02 14.91 -1.56
CA VAL A 478 -22.45 15.24 -1.44
C VAL A 478 -23.21 14.14 -0.71
N VAL A 479 -22.97 12.88 -1.09
CA VAL A 479 -23.62 11.72 -0.46
C VAL A 479 -23.24 11.62 1.01
N ARG A 480 -21.98 11.78 1.36
CA ARG A 480 -21.46 11.74 2.74
C ARG A 480 -22.07 12.86 3.59
N ASN A 481 -22.13 14.08 3.06
CA ASN A 481 -22.68 15.23 3.77
C ASN A 481 -24.18 15.05 4.08
N VAL A 482 -24.95 14.48 3.15
CA VAL A 482 -26.39 14.24 3.33
C VAL A 482 -26.68 13.20 4.42
N GLY A 483 -25.88 12.12 4.51
CA GLY A 483 -26.00 11.13 5.60
C GLY A 483 -25.88 11.77 6.97
N GLY A 484 -24.87 12.59 7.17
CA GLY A 484 -24.63 13.32 8.41
C GLY A 484 -25.70 14.37 8.75
N TYR A 485 -26.33 14.99 7.73
CA TYR A 485 -27.43 15.96 7.95
C TYR A 485 -28.72 15.28 8.36
N ARG A 486 -29.05 14.12 7.84
CA ARG A 486 -30.29 13.40 8.16
C ARG A 486 -30.36 12.98 9.63
N GLU A 487 -29.25 12.56 10.22
CA GLU A 487 -29.20 12.26 11.66
C GLU A 487 -29.29 13.51 12.53
N ARG A 488 -28.79 14.65 12.06
CA ARG A 488 -28.78 15.92 12.79
C ARG A 488 -30.10 16.69 12.70
N VAL A 489 -30.88 16.54 11.65
CA VAL A 489 -32.21 17.22 11.49
C VAL A 489 -33.16 16.87 12.60
N PHE A 490 -33.05 15.70 13.22
CA PHE A 490 -33.86 15.26 14.35
C PHE A 490 -33.29 15.64 15.72
N SER A 491 -32.16 16.36 15.80
CA SER A 491 -31.57 16.76 17.07
C SER A 491 -31.97 18.20 17.46
N ALA A 492 -32.46 18.39 18.68
CA ALA A 492 -32.79 19.71 19.23
C ALA A 492 -31.62 20.69 19.21
N ALA A 493 -30.38 20.19 19.33
CA ALA A 493 -29.15 20.97 19.24
C ALA A 493 -28.88 21.54 17.85
N ALA A 494 -29.30 20.87 16.79
CA ALA A 494 -29.15 21.35 15.41
C ALA A 494 -30.17 22.48 15.12
N TRP A 495 -31.39 22.36 15.61
CA TRP A 495 -32.41 23.41 15.51
C TRP A 495 -32.01 24.67 16.27
N LYS A 496 -31.38 24.54 17.45
CA LYS A 496 -30.89 25.66 18.24
C LYS A 496 -29.76 26.42 17.52
N ARG A 497 -28.88 25.73 16.78
CA ARG A 497 -27.82 26.35 15.97
C ARG A 497 -28.37 26.99 14.68
N LEU A 498 -29.41 26.42 14.09
CA LEU A 498 -30.09 26.96 12.92
C LEU A 498 -30.76 28.31 13.27
N LEU A 499 -31.48 28.37 14.39
CA LEU A 499 -32.16 29.58 14.88
C LEU A 499 -31.14 30.63 15.38
N GLY A 500 -29.93 30.21 15.78
CA GLY A 500 -28.85 31.09 16.21
C GLY A 500 -28.00 31.68 15.05
N GLY A 501 -28.37 31.48 13.79
CA GLY A 501 -27.67 32.02 12.61
C GLY A 501 -26.26 31.44 12.36
N GLN A 502 -25.89 30.33 13.04
CA GLN A 502 -24.56 29.72 12.94
C GLN A 502 -24.46 28.68 11.82
N VAL A 503 -25.53 28.49 11.03
CA VAL A 503 -25.57 27.51 9.94
C VAL A 503 -25.83 28.22 8.62
N ASN A 504 -25.01 27.93 7.63
CA ASN A 504 -25.20 28.47 6.28
C ASN A 504 -26.37 27.73 5.58
N VAL A 505 -27.57 28.30 5.69
CA VAL A 505 -28.80 27.76 5.13
C VAL A 505 -28.70 27.56 3.62
N TRP A 506 -27.99 28.48 2.92
CA TRP A 506 -27.75 28.37 1.49
C TRP A 506 -26.97 27.11 1.10
N HIS A 507 -26.02 26.73 1.91
CA HIS A 507 -25.27 25.49 1.70
C HIS A 507 -26.19 24.26 1.81
N ILE A 508 -27.07 24.23 2.83
CA ILE A 508 -28.06 23.15 2.99
C ILE A 508 -29.02 23.09 1.80
N VAL A 509 -29.56 24.23 1.39
CA VAL A 509 -30.48 24.32 0.23
C VAL A 509 -29.77 23.84 -1.04
N ARG A 510 -28.53 24.25 -1.28
CA ARG A 510 -27.72 23.82 -2.44
C ARG A 510 -27.50 22.30 -2.43
N VAL A 511 -27.19 21.71 -1.29
CA VAL A 511 -27.03 20.24 -1.13
C VAL A 511 -28.35 19.51 -1.44
N TYR A 512 -29.49 20.00 -0.94
CA TYR A 512 -30.80 19.40 -1.22
C TYR A 512 -31.23 19.54 -2.68
N LEU A 513 -31.02 20.70 -3.30
CA LEU A 513 -31.30 20.92 -4.73
C LEU A 513 -30.44 20.01 -5.60
N HIS A 514 -29.17 19.84 -5.25
CA HIS A 514 -28.28 18.93 -5.94
C HIS A 514 -28.73 17.47 -5.81
N ARG A 515 -29.25 17.07 -4.64
CA ARG A 515 -29.83 15.73 -4.43
C ARG A 515 -31.09 15.49 -5.27
N VAL A 516 -31.99 16.47 -5.33
CA VAL A 516 -33.19 16.41 -6.19
C VAL A 516 -32.78 16.25 -7.64
N ARG A 517 -31.79 17.04 -8.10
CA ARG A 517 -31.23 16.92 -9.44
C ARG A 517 -30.69 15.50 -9.70
N ILE A 518 -29.87 14.95 -8.80
CA ILE A 518 -29.35 13.58 -8.90
C ILE A 518 -30.50 12.56 -8.97
N ALA A 519 -31.54 12.70 -8.14
CA ALA A 519 -32.69 11.79 -8.14
C ALA A 519 -33.48 11.86 -9.47
N VAL A 520 -33.68 13.05 -10.01
CA VAL A 520 -34.35 13.26 -11.30
C VAL A 520 -33.52 12.68 -12.44
N GLU A 521 -32.21 12.95 -12.46
CA GLU A 521 -31.29 12.37 -13.44
C GLU A 521 -31.26 10.84 -13.37
N SER A 522 -31.25 10.27 -12.18
CA SER A 522 -31.33 8.80 -11.96
C SER A 522 -32.64 8.22 -12.46
N ALA A 523 -33.77 8.88 -12.20
CA ALA A 523 -35.09 8.47 -12.72
C ALA A 523 -35.16 8.55 -14.24
N ALA A 524 -34.64 9.62 -14.83
CA ALA A 524 -34.56 9.81 -16.29
C ALA A 524 -33.67 8.72 -16.94
N ARG A 525 -32.51 8.42 -16.37
CA ARG A 525 -31.63 7.33 -16.83
C ARG A 525 -32.32 5.96 -16.74
N ASN A 526 -33.04 5.69 -15.65
CA ASN A 526 -33.81 4.44 -15.52
C ASN A 526 -34.92 4.33 -16.58
N ALA A 527 -35.62 5.41 -16.87
CA ALA A 527 -36.62 5.45 -17.92
C ALA A 527 -36.01 5.26 -19.33
N ALA A 528 -34.87 5.91 -19.60
CA ALA A 528 -34.14 5.75 -20.86
C ALA A 528 -33.68 4.29 -21.06
N ARG A 529 -33.15 3.64 -20.01
CA ARG A 529 -32.79 2.20 -20.04
C ARG A 529 -34.00 1.32 -20.32
N ALA A 530 -35.15 1.61 -19.70
CA ALA A 530 -36.39 0.86 -19.95
C ALA A 530 -36.87 1.00 -21.41
N LEU A 531 -36.54 2.09 -22.06
CA LEU A 531 -36.80 2.36 -23.49
C LEU A 531 -35.66 1.91 -24.41
N HIS A 532 -34.63 1.22 -23.90
CA HIS A 532 -33.44 0.78 -24.63
C HIS A 532 -32.65 1.92 -25.31
N ILE A 533 -32.74 3.13 -24.78
CA ILE A 533 -31.98 4.29 -25.26
C ILE A 533 -30.56 4.19 -24.65
N ARG A 534 -29.55 4.09 -25.50
CA ARG A 534 -28.15 4.10 -25.07
C ARG A 534 -27.75 5.49 -24.58
N LEU A 535 -27.36 5.59 -23.32
CA LEU A 535 -26.80 6.81 -22.73
C LEU A 535 -25.28 6.67 -22.65
N PRO A 536 -24.50 7.71 -22.99
CA PRO A 536 -23.07 7.71 -22.75
C PRO A 536 -22.80 7.71 -21.24
N HIS A 537 -21.79 6.96 -20.80
CA HIS A 537 -21.33 6.87 -19.41
C HIS A 537 -22.44 6.52 -18.39
N ASP A 538 -23.30 5.57 -18.75
CA ASP A 538 -24.34 5.07 -17.87
C ASP A 538 -23.93 3.75 -17.21
N LEU A 539 -23.62 3.79 -15.91
CA LEU A 539 -23.15 2.63 -15.16
C LEU A 539 -24.09 1.41 -15.28
N GLY A 540 -25.42 1.64 -15.27
CA GLY A 540 -26.37 0.54 -15.39
C GLY A 540 -26.25 -0.20 -16.72
N SER A 541 -26.16 0.52 -17.81
CA SER A 541 -25.96 -0.06 -19.16
C SER A 541 -24.57 -0.70 -19.31
N GLU A 542 -23.53 -0.07 -18.73
CA GLU A 542 -22.17 -0.64 -18.73
C GLU A 542 -22.12 -1.97 -17.98
N LEU A 543 -22.77 -2.07 -16.81
CA LEU A 543 -22.83 -3.33 -16.06
C LEU A 543 -23.60 -4.43 -16.81
N GLU A 544 -24.70 -4.09 -17.51
CA GLU A 544 -25.44 -5.04 -18.33
C GLU A 544 -24.60 -5.53 -19.53
N GLU A 545 -23.85 -4.64 -20.18
CA GLU A 545 -22.95 -5.00 -21.27
C GLU A 545 -21.80 -5.90 -20.80
N ILE A 546 -21.19 -5.58 -19.67
CA ILE A 546 -20.14 -6.40 -19.04
C ILE A 546 -20.68 -7.79 -18.71
N ALA A 547 -21.86 -7.87 -18.09
CA ALA A 547 -22.51 -9.14 -17.72
C ALA A 547 -22.92 -9.96 -18.95
N ALA A 548 -23.36 -9.31 -20.04
CA ALA A 548 -23.69 -9.98 -21.30
C ALA A 548 -22.46 -10.65 -21.93
N ARG A 549 -21.27 -10.14 -21.68
CA ARG A 549 -19.98 -10.75 -22.06
C ARG A 549 -19.53 -11.88 -21.13
N GLY A 550 -20.35 -12.25 -20.11
CA GLY A 550 -20.03 -13.31 -19.17
C GLY A 550 -19.18 -12.88 -17.98
N ILE A 551 -18.88 -11.58 -17.84
CA ILE A 551 -18.05 -11.06 -16.74
C ILE A 551 -18.92 -10.94 -15.47
N ARG A 552 -18.44 -11.52 -14.36
CA ARG A 552 -19.08 -11.39 -13.05
C ARG A 552 -18.53 -10.15 -12.32
N VAL A 553 -19.39 -9.39 -11.67
CA VAL A 553 -19.02 -8.20 -10.89
C VAL A 553 -19.34 -8.44 -9.41
N VAL A 554 -18.34 -8.26 -8.57
CA VAL A 554 -18.46 -8.40 -7.11
C VAL A 554 -18.16 -7.06 -6.47
N PHE A 555 -19.16 -6.47 -5.82
CA PHE A 555 -18.99 -5.27 -5.00
C PHE A 555 -18.89 -5.66 -3.53
N VAL A 556 -17.90 -5.12 -2.82
CA VAL A 556 -17.78 -5.22 -1.38
C VAL A 556 -17.65 -3.81 -0.81
N PHE A 557 -18.60 -3.42 0.02
CA PHE A 557 -18.63 -2.09 0.62
C PHE A 557 -18.52 -2.17 2.14
N ALA A 558 -17.81 -1.22 2.73
CA ALA A 558 -17.98 -0.89 4.13
C ALA A 558 -19.37 -0.27 4.37
N ARG A 559 -20.03 -0.63 5.49
CA ARG A 559 -21.31 0.01 5.83
C ARG A 559 -21.11 1.52 6.04
N GLY A 560 -21.89 2.32 5.31
CA GLY A 560 -21.78 3.78 5.34
C GLY A 560 -20.80 4.38 4.33
N ASP A 561 -20.10 3.54 3.55
CA ASP A 561 -19.30 4.05 2.42
C ASP A 561 -20.20 4.72 1.37
N PRO A 562 -19.86 5.94 0.90
CA PRO A 562 -20.67 6.65 -0.09
C PRO A 562 -20.83 5.90 -1.42
N GLY A 563 -19.94 4.98 -1.74
CA GLY A 563 -20.00 4.13 -2.92
C GLY A 563 -21.26 3.27 -3.00
N VAL A 564 -21.83 2.87 -1.86
CA VAL A 564 -23.10 2.13 -1.79
C VAL A 564 -24.24 2.94 -2.41
N GLU A 565 -24.36 4.20 -1.99
CA GLU A 565 -25.41 5.09 -2.49
C GLU A 565 -25.14 5.51 -3.93
N LEU A 566 -23.89 5.72 -4.31
CA LEU A 566 -23.51 5.98 -5.70
C LEU A 566 -23.88 4.80 -6.61
N LEU A 567 -23.59 3.56 -6.21
CA LEU A 567 -24.01 2.37 -6.95
C LEU A 567 -25.53 2.32 -7.08
N ARG A 568 -26.27 2.60 -6.00
CA ARG A 568 -27.74 2.63 -6.00
C ARG A 568 -28.30 3.68 -6.98
N ILE A 569 -27.68 4.88 -7.00
CA ILE A 569 -28.12 5.99 -7.85
C ILE A 569 -27.78 5.75 -9.32
N GLN A 570 -26.50 5.40 -9.61
CA GLN A 570 -26.00 5.29 -10.97
C GLN A 570 -26.28 3.91 -11.60
N GLY A 571 -26.15 2.83 -10.84
CA GLY A 571 -26.47 1.46 -11.29
C GLY A 571 -27.96 1.17 -11.37
N GLY A 572 -28.75 1.83 -10.50
CA GLY A 572 -30.22 1.74 -10.50
C GLY A 572 -30.75 0.31 -10.40
N SER A 573 -31.74 0.00 -11.23
CA SER A 573 -32.35 -1.34 -11.29
C SER A 573 -31.48 -2.38 -11.98
N ALA A 574 -30.43 -1.98 -12.72
CA ALA A 574 -29.56 -2.91 -13.45
C ALA A 574 -28.90 -3.92 -12.51
N VAL A 575 -28.37 -3.46 -11.35
CA VAL A 575 -27.72 -4.33 -10.36
C VAL A 575 -28.65 -5.47 -9.92
N LYS A 576 -29.96 -5.18 -9.71
CA LYS A 576 -30.95 -6.20 -9.32
C LYS A 576 -31.26 -7.17 -10.47
N ARG A 577 -31.30 -6.68 -11.73
CA ARG A 577 -31.59 -7.53 -12.92
C ARG A 577 -30.47 -8.51 -13.22
N LEU A 578 -29.24 -8.16 -12.86
CA LEU A 578 -28.06 -9.00 -13.14
C LEU A 578 -27.98 -10.26 -12.27
N GLY A 579 -28.72 -10.31 -11.14
CA GLY A 579 -28.79 -11.50 -10.28
C GLY A 579 -27.42 -12.05 -9.94
N ASP A 580 -27.18 -13.33 -10.18
CA ASP A 580 -25.91 -14.03 -9.86
C ASP A 580 -24.67 -13.51 -10.60
N ARG A 581 -24.85 -12.59 -11.56
CA ARG A 581 -23.72 -11.94 -12.26
C ARG A 581 -23.22 -10.68 -11.57
N CYS A 582 -23.95 -10.16 -10.58
CA CYS A 582 -23.57 -8.96 -9.85
C CYS A 582 -23.90 -9.11 -8.35
N HIS A 583 -22.90 -9.43 -7.55
CA HIS A 583 -23.03 -9.57 -6.10
C HIS A 583 -22.67 -8.27 -5.39
N VAL A 584 -23.40 -7.94 -4.34
CA VAL A 584 -23.14 -6.77 -3.49
C VAL A 584 -23.09 -7.19 -2.03
N HIS A 585 -21.94 -7.06 -1.42
CA HIS A 585 -21.70 -7.38 -0.01
C HIS A 585 -21.48 -6.10 0.79
N ILE A 586 -22.04 -6.05 1.98
CA ILE A 586 -21.86 -4.95 2.93
C ILE A 586 -21.18 -5.49 4.19
N VAL A 587 -20.02 -4.94 4.51
CA VAL A 587 -19.25 -5.30 5.71
C VAL A 587 -19.52 -4.29 6.80
N ASP A 588 -19.99 -4.78 7.94
CA ASP A 588 -20.26 -3.97 9.13
C ASP A 588 -18.97 -3.57 9.85
N SER A 589 -19.01 -2.42 10.53
CA SER A 589 -17.90 -1.92 11.34
C SER A 589 -16.56 -1.80 10.56
N ALA A 590 -16.63 -1.52 9.26
CA ALA A 590 -15.51 -1.24 8.39
C ALA A 590 -15.49 0.24 8.01
N ASP A 591 -14.31 0.80 7.86
CA ASP A 591 -14.08 2.10 7.22
C ASP A 591 -13.74 1.92 5.73
N HIS A 592 -13.57 3.03 5.02
CA HIS A 592 -13.29 3.03 3.58
C HIS A 592 -12.12 2.14 3.18
N THR A 593 -11.06 2.10 3.98
CA THR A 593 -9.81 1.38 3.67
C THR A 593 -9.64 0.08 4.45
N PHE A 594 -10.66 -0.36 5.17
CA PHE A 594 -10.64 -1.57 6.00
C PHE A 594 -9.46 -1.59 6.97
N THR A 595 -9.27 -0.49 7.71
CA THR A 595 -8.12 -0.35 8.63
C THR A 595 -8.19 -1.32 9.82
N GLN A 596 -9.37 -1.72 10.26
CA GLN A 596 -9.52 -2.66 11.37
C GLN A 596 -9.24 -4.10 10.91
N SER A 597 -8.41 -4.83 11.65
CA SER A 597 -8.02 -6.21 11.34
C SER A 597 -9.22 -7.16 11.20
N ARG A 598 -10.24 -7.00 12.04
CA ARG A 598 -11.48 -7.79 11.94
C ARG A 598 -12.23 -7.52 10.64
N ALA A 599 -12.36 -6.25 10.25
CA ALA A 599 -13.03 -5.87 9.01
C ALA A 599 -12.25 -6.37 7.80
N ARG A 600 -10.88 -6.30 7.84
CA ARG A 600 -10.02 -6.90 6.81
C ARG A 600 -10.21 -8.41 6.69
N ALA A 601 -10.26 -9.13 7.80
CA ALA A 601 -10.50 -10.57 7.77
C ALA A 601 -11.84 -10.92 7.10
N VAL A 602 -12.89 -10.15 7.36
CA VAL A 602 -14.18 -10.32 6.68
C VAL A 602 -14.08 -9.99 5.20
N LEU A 603 -13.37 -8.90 4.82
CA LEU A 603 -13.11 -8.55 3.42
C LEU A 603 -12.37 -9.67 2.70
N GLU A 604 -11.26 -10.16 3.28
CA GLU A 604 -10.45 -11.23 2.72
C GLU A 604 -11.25 -12.52 2.53
N GLN A 605 -12.07 -12.87 3.50
CA GLN A 605 -12.94 -14.04 3.40
C GLN A 605 -13.99 -13.85 2.30
N THR A 606 -14.71 -12.70 2.28
CA THR A 606 -15.73 -12.40 1.27
C THR A 606 -15.17 -12.46 -0.15
N LEU A 607 -14.02 -11.81 -0.40
CA LEU A 607 -13.37 -11.84 -1.70
C LEU A 607 -12.90 -13.25 -2.08
N SER A 608 -12.41 -14.03 -1.12
CA SER A 608 -11.97 -15.40 -1.34
C SER A 608 -13.15 -16.32 -1.68
N ASP A 609 -14.25 -16.21 -0.96
CA ASP A 609 -15.47 -17.00 -1.22
C ASP A 609 -15.99 -16.70 -2.63
N GLU A 610 -16.07 -15.45 -3.03
CA GLU A 610 -16.49 -15.04 -4.36
C GLU A 610 -15.53 -15.50 -5.46
N LEU A 611 -14.24 -15.53 -5.17
CA LEU A 611 -13.23 -15.97 -6.13
C LEU A 611 -13.26 -17.49 -6.33
N PHE A 612 -13.57 -18.28 -5.28
CA PHE A 612 -13.50 -19.73 -5.31
C PHE A 612 -14.79 -20.42 -5.77
N VAL A 613 -15.91 -19.71 -5.92
CA VAL A 613 -17.14 -20.26 -6.51
C VAL A 613 -16.87 -20.71 -7.95
N ARG A 614 -16.96 -22.02 -8.19
CA ARG A 614 -16.75 -22.60 -9.54
C ARG A 614 -17.95 -22.30 -10.44
N HIS A 615 -17.70 -22.08 -11.72
CA HIS A 615 -18.72 -21.94 -12.76
C HIS A 615 -19.58 -23.21 -12.95
N ASP A 616 -19.13 -24.37 -12.48
CA ASP A 616 -19.73 -25.66 -12.80
C ASP A 616 -20.97 -25.98 -11.92
N GLU A 617 -21.16 -25.36 -10.77
CA GLU A 617 -22.35 -25.62 -9.93
C GLU A 617 -23.63 -24.96 -10.43
N VAL A 618 -23.57 -23.97 -11.31
CA VAL A 618 -24.74 -23.28 -11.86
C VAL A 618 -25.33 -24.00 -13.09
N ALA A 619 -24.55 -24.82 -13.79
CA ALA A 619 -25.02 -25.58 -14.95
C ALA A 619 -25.87 -26.83 -14.57
N ASP A 620 -25.58 -27.44 -13.41
CA ASP A 620 -26.27 -28.66 -12.96
C ASP A 620 -27.66 -28.41 -12.35
N THR A 621 -27.93 -27.23 -11.84
CA THR A 621 -29.26 -26.89 -11.27
C THR A 621 -30.29 -26.50 -12.33
N ALA A 622 -29.86 -26.15 -13.55
CA ALA A 622 -30.77 -25.84 -14.68
C ALA A 622 -31.20 -27.09 -15.48
N GLY A 623 -30.55 -28.24 -15.23
CA GLY A 623 -30.80 -29.52 -15.96
C GLY A 623 -31.73 -30.51 -15.27
N ALA A 624 -32.15 -30.28 -14.04
CA ALA A 624 -33.06 -31.20 -13.35
C ALA A 624 -34.53 -31.02 -13.84
N ARG A 625 -34.90 -31.74 -14.92
CA ARG A 625 -36.32 -31.94 -15.28
C ARG A 625 -37.03 -32.68 -14.13
N PRO A 626 -38.25 -32.29 -13.75
CA PRO A 626 -39.00 -33.04 -12.77
C PRO A 626 -39.36 -34.43 -13.35
N VAL A 627 -38.87 -35.47 -12.68
CA VAL A 627 -39.29 -36.85 -12.95
C VAL A 627 -40.78 -36.96 -12.58
N ALA A 628 -41.60 -37.14 -13.61
CA ALA A 628 -43.02 -37.45 -13.47
C ALA A 628 -43.18 -38.72 -12.62
N ARG A 629 -43.86 -38.65 -11.48
CA ARG A 629 -44.36 -39.81 -10.73
C ARG A 629 -45.42 -40.51 -11.61
N ALA A 630 -45.07 -41.65 -12.18
CA ALA A 630 -46.07 -42.59 -12.68
C ALA A 630 -46.67 -43.34 -11.47
N GLY A 631 -47.99 -43.27 -11.36
CA GLY A 631 -48.75 -43.97 -10.33
C GLY A 631 -48.88 -45.46 -10.62
N SER A 632 -48.91 -46.22 -9.60
CA SER A 632 -49.76 -47.41 -9.42
C SER A 632 -49.80 -47.70 -7.90
#